data_bead76cfe16f4b938b956f644266a129
#
_entry.id   bead76cfe16f4b938b956f644266a129
#
_cell.length_a   1.000
_cell.length_b   1.000
_cell.length_c   1.000
_cell.angle_alpha   90.00
_cell.angle_beta   90.00
_cell.angle_gamma   90.00
#
_symmetry.space_group_name_H-M   'P 1'
#
loop_
_entity.id
_entity.type
_entity.pdbx_description
1 polymer ?
#
loop_
_entity_poly.entity_id
_entity_poly.type
_entity_poly.pdbx_seq_one_letter_code
_entity_poly.pdbx_strand_id
1 'polypeptide(L)'
;MYVKINGEIHFIWRAVDHEGEVLESVVTKRRDKRAALKLLRKLLRRFGTPETIVTDKLKSYGAAMRELDISQKHDINGIWINNRAENSHLPLRRREWAMQRFHQMRSLQKFAAIHGSVHNHFNQEHHLYSRQNFKQNRTAALAEWRQLCAC
;
A
#
# COMPACT_ATOMS: atom_id res chain seq x y z
N MET A 1 7.55 -5.20 3.19
CA MET A 1 7.86 -6.22 2.16
C MET A 1 9.13 -5.84 1.42
N TYR A 2 9.89 -6.78 0.85
CA TYR A 2 11.07 -6.49 0.03
C TYR A 2 11.06 -7.27 -1.29
N VAL A 3 11.77 -6.74 -2.29
CA VAL A 3 12.00 -7.36 -3.61
C VAL A 3 13.49 -7.28 -3.93
N LYS A 4 14.05 -8.32 -4.51
CA LYS A 4 15.44 -8.31 -5.01
C LYS A 4 15.47 -7.86 -6.47
N ILE A 5 16.31 -6.88 -6.77
CA ILE A 5 16.58 -6.39 -8.11
C ILE A 5 18.09 -6.50 -8.35
N ASN A 6 18.51 -7.30 -9.30
CA ASN A 6 19.93 -7.54 -9.62
C ASN A 6 20.76 -7.94 -8.37
N GLY A 7 20.18 -8.73 -7.47
CA GLY A 7 20.82 -9.14 -6.21
C GLY A 7 20.68 -8.16 -5.05
N GLU A 8 20.33 -6.89 -5.28
CA GLU A 8 20.11 -5.88 -4.25
C GLU A 8 18.69 -5.91 -3.68
N ILE A 9 18.57 -5.74 -2.36
CA ILE A 9 17.27 -5.67 -1.68
C ILE A 9 16.69 -4.27 -1.81
N HIS A 10 15.43 -4.20 -2.25
CA HIS A 10 14.61 -2.99 -2.27
C HIS A 10 13.38 -3.19 -1.41
N PHE A 11 13.02 -2.20 -0.61
CA PHE A 11 11.90 -2.25 0.33
C PHE A 11 10.68 -1.57 -0.25
N ILE A 12 9.52 -2.22 -0.15
CA ILE A 12 8.22 -1.64 -0.49
C ILE A 12 7.51 -1.27 0.80
N TRP A 13 7.24 0.01 0.95
CA TRP A 13 6.43 0.61 1.99
C TRP A 13 5.03 0.80 1.45
N ARG A 14 4.03 0.42 2.21
CA ARG A 14 2.65 0.51 1.79
C ARG A 14 1.79 1.04 2.93
N ALA A 15 0.93 2.00 2.61
CA ALA A 15 -0.11 2.47 3.49
C ALA A 15 -1.47 2.02 2.98
N VAL A 16 -2.32 1.61 3.90
CA VAL A 16 -3.72 1.26 3.64
C VAL A 16 -4.60 2.02 4.63
N ASP A 17 -5.83 2.28 4.24
CA ASP A 17 -6.82 2.85 5.13
C ASP A 17 -7.49 1.79 6.03
N HIS A 18 -8.50 2.21 6.77
CA HIS A 18 -9.25 1.34 7.68
C HIS A 18 -10.10 0.28 6.93
N GLU A 19 -10.38 0.49 5.65
CA GLU A 19 -11.11 -0.45 4.80
C GLU A 19 -10.18 -1.42 4.08
N GLY A 20 -8.86 -1.15 4.12
CA GLY A 20 -7.83 -1.98 3.48
C GLY A 20 -7.49 -1.54 2.07
N GLU A 21 -8.00 -0.37 1.62
CA GLU A 21 -7.61 0.23 0.36
C GLU A 21 -6.18 0.74 0.38
N VAL A 22 -5.47 0.52 -0.70
CA VAL A 22 -4.08 0.97 -0.84
C VAL A 22 -4.05 2.46 -1.13
N LEU A 23 -3.62 3.25 -0.16
CA LEU A 23 -3.48 4.69 -0.28
C LEU A 23 -2.21 5.08 -1.05
N GLU A 24 -1.10 4.43 -0.72
CA GLU A 24 0.20 4.75 -1.31
C GLU A 24 1.18 3.58 -1.21
N SER A 25 2.10 3.51 -2.18
CA SER A 25 3.22 2.57 -2.17
C SER A 25 4.51 3.28 -2.57
N VAL A 26 5.56 3.13 -1.77
CA VAL A 26 6.87 3.74 -2.00
C VAL A 26 7.95 2.66 -1.98
N VAL A 27 8.83 2.68 -2.98
CA VAL A 27 10.00 1.78 -3.06
C VAL A 27 11.24 2.54 -2.65
N THR A 28 12.07 1.93 -1.79
CA THR A 28 13.33 2.51 -1.33
C THR A 28 14.43 1.46 -1.29
N LYS A 29 15.69 1.90 -1.36
CA LYS A 29 16.86 1.02 -1.18
C LYS A 29 17.15 0.70 0.29
N ARG A 30 16.73 1.55 1.21
CA ARG A 30 16.98 1.40 2.66
C ARG A 30 15.68 1.43 3.44
N ARG A 31 15.69 0.74 4.58
CA ARG A 31 14.57 0.73 5.53
C ARG A 31 14.95 1.62 6.72
N ASP A 32 14.98 2.92 6.48
CA ASP A 32 15.43 3.93 7.43
C ASP A 32 14.40 5.04 7.69
N LYS A 33 14.73 5.98 8.55
CA LYS A 33 13.89 7.15 8.88
C LYS A 33 13.54 7.96 7.62
N ARG A 34 14.48 8.12 6.67
CA ARG A 34 14.25 8.91 5.44
C ARG A 34 13.20 8.26 4.56
N ALA A 35 13.21 6.93 4.48
CA ALA A 35 12.19 6.17 3.76
C ALA A 35 10.80 6.32 4.40
N ALA A 36 10.71 6.22 5.73
CA ALA A 36 9.48 6.46 6.48
C ALA A 36 8.96 7.88 6.28
N LEU A 37 9.82 8.90 6.37
CA LEU A 37 9.47 10.29 6.10
C LEU A 37 8.93 10.49 4.69
N LYS A 38 9.55 9.87 3.69
CA LYS A 38 9.10 9.96 2.30
C LYS A 38 7.65 9.45 2.14
N LEU A 39 7.32 8.32 2.75
CA LEU A 39 5.97 7.78 2.74
C LEU A 39 5.00 8.70 3.49
N LEU A 40 5.30 9.05 4.74
CA LEU A 40 4.42 9.86 5.58
C LEU A 40 4.16 11.25 4.99
N ARG A 41 5.19 11.95 4.50
CA ARG A 41 5.02 13.26 3.84
C ARG A 41 4.13 13.17 2.61
N LYS A 42 4.24 12.08 1.83
CA LYS A 42 3.40 11.87 0.66
C LYS A 42 1.94 11.64 1.04
N LEU A 43 1.69 10.85 2.09
CA LEU A 43 0.36 10.59 2.63
C LEU A 43 -0.27 11.88 3.20
N LEU A 44 0.45 12.59 4.08
CA LEU A 44 -0.05 13.82 4.69
C LEU A 44 -0.37 14.91 3.65
N ARG A 45 0.45 15.02 2.61
CA ARG A 45 0.21 15.98 1.52
C ARG A 45 -1.05 15.64 0.72
N ARG A 46 -1.32 14.36 0.52
CA ARG A 46 -2.42 13.90 -0.34
C ARG A 46 -3.74 13.77 0.40
N PHE A 47 -3.70 13.29 1.64
CA PHE A 47 -4.90 12.92 2.41
C PHE A 47 -5.09 13.75 3.68
N GLY A 48 -4.15 14.65 4.00
CA GLY A 48 -4.17 15.40 5.25
C GLY A 48 -3.69 14.58 6.44
N THR A 49 -3.89 15.10 7.64
CA THR A 49 -3.46 14.46 8.89
C THR A 49 -4.54 13.52 9.40
N PRO A 50 -4.30 12.23 9.52
CA PRO A 50 -5.28 11.28 10.02
C PRO A 50 -5.47 11.42 11.55
N GLU A 51 -6.51 10.81 12.08
CA GLU A 51 -6.73 10.73 13.53
C GLU A 51 -5.72 9.81 14.19
N THR A 52 -5.48 8.64 13.58
CA THR A 52 -4.55 7.62 14.09
C THR A 52 -3.74 7.02 12.97
N ILE A 53 -2.47 6.73 13.25
CA ILE A 53 -1.56 6.02 12.35
C ILE A 53 -1.07 4.76 13.07
N VAL A 54 -1.44 3.60 12.54
CA VAL A 54 -0.98 2.30 13.04
C VAL A 54 0.20 1.84 12.20
N THR A 55 1.27 1.39 12.86
CA THR A 55 2.47 0.85 12.18
C THR A 55 2.93 -0.44 12.83
N ASP A 56 3.80 -1.17 12.13
CA ASP A 56 4.64 -2.16 12.76
C ASP A 56 5.60 -1.46 13.77
N LYS A 57 6.20 -2.24 14.65
CA LYS A 57 7.12 -1.73 15.71
C LYS A 57 8.45 -1.20 15.16
N LEU A 58 8.50 -0.83 13.88
CA LEU A 58 9.73 -0.36 13.24
C LEU A 58 10.12 1.03 13.76
N LYS A 59 11.30 1.13 14.36
CA LYS A 59 11.83 2.36 14.98
C LYS A 59 11.89 3.57 14.01
N SER A 60 12.02 3.33 12.70
CA SER A 60 12.03 4.37 11.68
C SER A 60 10.73 5.16 11.58
N TYR A 61 9.57 4.55 11.84
CA TYR A 61 8.30 5.27 11.90
C TYR A 61 8.23 6.22 13.10
N GLY A 62 8.57 5.75 14.29
CA GLY A 62 8.58 6.59 15.47
C GLY A 62 9.52 7.80 15.35
N ALA A 63 10.71 7.59 14.75
CA ALA A 63 11.65 8.67 14.48
C ALA A 63 11.13 9.67 13.42
N ALA A 64 10.45 9.18 12.39
CA ALA A 64 9.85 10.01 11.35
C ALA A 64 8.67 10.82 11.87
N MET A 65 7.80 10.23 12.68
CA MET A 65 6.63 10.89 13.24
C MET A 65 7.00 11.98 14.25
N ARG A 66 8.08 11.79 15.02
CA ARG A 66 8.64 12.85 15.87
C ARG A 66 9.10 14.06 15.06
N GLU A 67 9.74 13.84 13.91
CA GLU A 67 10.17 14.93 13.03
C GLU A 67 9.00 15.68 12.39
N LEU A 68 7.87 15.00 12.19
CA LEU A 68 6.64 15.58 11.62
C LEU A 68 5.68 16.14 12.68
N ASP A 69 6.05 16.04 13.95
CA ASP A 69 5.23 16.46 15.10
C ASP A 69 3.84 15.82 15.16
N ILE A 70 3.78 14.54 14.79
CA ILE A 70 2.53 13.72 14.80
C ILE A 70 2.66 12.48 15.67
N SER A 71 3.62 12.45 16.60
CA SER A 71 3.88 11.28 17.46
C SER A 71 2.68 10.86 18.31
N GLN A 72 1.83 11.80 18.72
CA GLN A 72 0.63 11.56 19.52
C GLN A 72 -0.43 10.76 18.76
N LYS A 73 -0.36 10.70 17.44
CA LYS A 73 -1.27 9.93 16.57
C LYS A 73 -0.78 8.53 16.27
N HIS A 74 0.38 8.16 16.79
CA HIS A 74 1.02 6.87 16.54
C HIS A 74 0.51 5.81 17.49
N ASP A 75 -0.16 4.79 16.97
CA ASP A 75 -0.54 3.59 17.71
C ASP A 75 0.36 2.42 17.33
N ILE A 76 1.11 1.90 18.33
CA ILE A 76 2.00 0.75 18.18
C ILE A 76 1.30 -0.55 18.63
N ASN A 77 0.21 -0.43 19.37
CA ASN A 77 -0.48 -1.57 19.98
C ASN A 77 -1.57 -2.16 19.08
N GLY A 78 -1.93 -1.48 18.02
CA GLY A 78 -2.94 -1.91 17.05
C GLY A 78 -2.49 -3.08 16.16
N ILE A 79 -1.97 -4.18 16.75
CA ILE A 79 -1.43 -5.34 16.01
C ILE A 79 -2.43 -5.89 15.01
N TRP A 80 -3.71 -6.01 15.39
CA TRP A 80 -4.78 -6.50 14.53
C TRP A 80 -5.07 -5.58 13.34
N ILE A 81 -4.90 -4.28 13.53
CA ILE A 81 -5.10 -3.27 12.49
C ILE A 81 -3.91 -3.30 11.51
N ASN A 82 -2.69 -3.53 12.00
CA ASN A 82 -1.51 -3.67 11.14
C ASN A 82 -1.58 -4.87 10.20
N ASN A 83 -2.30 -5.93 10.56
CA ASN A 83 -2.52 -7.10 9.70
C ASN A 83 -3.17 -6.73 8.36
N ARG A 84 -3.96 -5.67 8.30
CA ARG A 84 -4.51 -5.17 7.01
C ARG A 84 -3.42 -4.68 6.07
N ALA A 85 -2.46 -3.92 6.59
CA ALA A 85 -1.31 -3.46 5.81
C ALA A 85 -0.44 -4.65 5.35
N GLU A 86 -0.23 -5.64 6.21
CA GLU A 86 0.51 -6.85 5.86
C GLU A 86 -0.23 -7.68 4.81
N ASN A 87 -1.54 -7.88 4.98
CA ASN A 87 -2.37 -8.61 4.01
C ASN A 87 -2.42 -7.92 2.65
N SER A 88 -2.34 -6.59 2.60
CA SER A 88 -2.30 -5.84 1.34
C SER A 88 -1.08 -6.17 0.47
N HIS A 89 -0.01 -6.71 1.06
CA HIS A 89 1.17 -7.15 0.32
C HIS A 89 0.97 -8.50 -0.40
N LEU A 90 0.02 -9.34 0.04
CA LEU A 90 -0.17 -10.68 -0.53
C LEU A 90 -0.53 -10.65 -2.03
N PRO A 91 -1.51 -9.84 -2.50
CA PRO A 91 -1.83 -9.75 -3.92
C PRO A 91 -0.65 -9.23 -4.75
N LEU A 92 0.08 -8.25 -4.23
CA LEU A 92 1.27 -7.72 -4.87
C LEU A 92 2.37 -8.79 -4.99
N ARG A 93 2.61 -9.55 -3.93
CA ARG A 93 3.60 -10.64 -3.90
C ARG A 93 3.26 -11.76 -4.90
N ARG A 94 1.99 -12.16 -4.97
CA ARG A 94 1.54 -13.17 -5.93
C ARG A 94 1.77 -12.72 -7.37
N ARG A 95 1.51 -11.45 -7.65
CA ARG A 95 1.72 -10.89 -9.00
C ARG A 95 3.20 -10.70 -9.30
N GLU A 96 4.00 -10.28 -8.33
CA GLU A 96 5.47 -10.17 -8.47
C GLU A 96 6.11 -11.52 -8.80
N TRP A 97 5.65 -12.61 -8.19
CA TRP A 97 6.13 -13.96 -8.51
C TRP A 97 5.68 -14.46 -9.88
N ALA A 98 4.48 -14.11 -10.32
CA ALA A 98 3.97 -14.47 -11.64
C ALA A 98 4.63 -13.68 -12.77
N MET A 99 5.15 -12.49 -12.48
CA MET A 99 5.92 -11.68 -13.40
C MET A 99 7.40 -12.04 -13.29
N GLN A 100 8.12 -11.91 -14.40
CA GLN A 100 9.57 -12.05 -14.37
C GLN A 100 10.20 -10.95 -13.52
N ARG A 101 11.45 -11.19 -13.07
CA ARG A 101 12.19 -10.30 -12.17
C ARG A 101 12.24 -8.85 -12.65
N PHE A 102 12.10 -7.91 -11.72
CA PHE A 102 12.34 -6.50 -11.98
C PHE A 102 13.83 -6.24 -12.18
N HIS A 103 14.17 -5.41 -13.17
CA HIS A 103 15.54 -4.99 -13.44
C HIS A 103 15.86 -3.59 -12.90
N GLN A 104 14.85 -2.79 -12.60
CA GLN A 104 15.00 -1.41 -12.13
C GLN A 104 14.03 -1.07 -11.00
N MET A 105 14.50 -0.29 -10.03
CA MET A 105 13.68 0.21 -8.93
C MET A 105 12.50 1.08 -9.44
N ARG A 106 12.72 1.86 -10.51
CA ARG A 106 11.67 2.68 -11.14
C ARG A 106 10.51 1.83 -11.69
N SER A 107 10.83 0.70 -12.29
CA SER A 107 9.81 -0.23 -12.82
C SER A 107 9.01 -0.87 -11.67
N LEU A 108 9.67 -1.27 -10.58
CA LEU A 108 9.01 -1.75 -9.38
C LEU A 108 8.12 -0.68 -8.74
N GLN A 109 8.56 0.58 -8.68
CA GLN A 109 7.76 1.69 -8.16
C GLN A 109 6.50 1.92 -9.00
N LYS A 110 6.63 1.95 -10.32
CA LYS A 110 5.47 2.08 -11.23
C LYS A 110 4.50 0.92 -11.07
N PHE A 111 5.02 -0.29 -11.02
CA PHE A 111 4.21 -1.49 -10.82
C PHE A 111 3.45 -1.45 -9.51
N ALA A 112 4.12 -1.11 -8.39
CA ALA A 112 3.49 -1.05 -7.07
C ALA A 112 2.35 -0.01 -7.02
N ALA A 113 2.54 1.16 -7.67
CA ALA A 113 1.53 2.20 -7.74
C ALA A 113 0.31 1.77 -8.57
N ILE A 114 0.53 1.25 -9.78
CA ILE A 114 -0.53 0.79 -10.68
C ILE A 114 -1.28 -0.39 -10.05
N HIS A 115 -0.56 -1.36 -9.48
CA HIS A 115 -1.16 -2.51 -8.82
C HIS A 115 -2.08 -2.08 -7.67
N GLY A 116 -1.71 -1.06 -6.88
CA GLY A 116 -2.55 -0.51 -5.83
C GLY A 116 -3.88 0.01 -6.38
N SER A 117 -3.84 0.82 -7.44
CA SER A 117 -5.03 1.38 -8.08
C SER A 117 -5.94 0.31 -8.67
N VAL A 118 -5.36 -0.67 -9.39
CA VAL A 118 -6.14 -1.80 -9.95
C VAL A 118 -6.74 -2.66 -8.85
N HIS A 119 -5.98 -2.91 -7.78
CA HIS A 119 -6.46 -3.70 -6.65
C HIS A 119 -7.66 -3.02 -5.98
N ASN A 120 -7.57 -1.74 -5.67
CA ASN A 120 -8.67 -0.98 -5.08
C ASN A 120 -9.93 -1.00 -5.97
N HIS A 121 -9.76 -0.83 -7.28
CA HIS A 121 -10.87 -0.83 -8.24
C HIS A 121 -11.66 -2.15 -8.26
N PHE A 122 -10.98 -3.30 -8.14
CA PHE A 122 -11.62 -4.62 -8.24
C PHE A 122 -11.88 -5.30 -6.89
N ASN A 123 -11.27 -4.86 -5.82
CA ASN A 123 -11.35 -5.51 -4.50
C ASN A 123 -12.10 -4.65 -3.48
N GLN A 124 -13.28 -4.16 -3.90
CA GLN A 124 -14.16 -3.39 -3.02
C GLN A 124 -14.70 -4.30 -1.91
N GLU A 125 -14.56 -3.89 -0.68
CA GLU A 125 -15.19 -4.31 0.59
C GLU A 125 -15.95 -5.66 0.60
N HIS A 126 -15.34 -6.72 0.08
CA HIS A 126 -15.99 -8.03 -0.08
C HIS A 126 -16.54 -8.63 1.23
N HIS A 127 -16.06 -8.15 2.40
CA HIS A 127 -16.50 -8.59 3.71
C HIS A 127 -17.74 -7.86 4.22
N LEU A 128 -18.09 -6.71 3.64
CA LEU A 128 -19.27 -5.92 3.98
C LEU A 128 -20.48 -6.23 3.10
N TYR A 129 -20.25 -6.82 1.93
CA TYR A 129 -21.30 -7.12 0.96
C TYR A 129 -21.68 -8.60 0.91
N SER A 130 -22.94 -8.88 0.63
CA SER A 130 -23.35 -10.25 0.27
C SER A 130 -22.60 -10.70 -0.99
N ARG A 131 -22.45 -12.04 -1.14
CA ARG A 131 -21.78 -12.61 -2.32
C ARG A 131 -22.40 -12.13 -3.65
N GLN A 132 -23.70 -11.89 -3.67
CA GLN A 132 -24.41 -11.43 -4.87
C GLN A 132 -24.05 -9.97 -5.19
N ASN A 133 -24.11 -9.08 -4.19
CA ASN A 133 -23.74 -7.66 -4.35
C ASN A 133 -22.27 -7.51 -4.74
N PHE A 134 -21.39 -8.30 -4.12
CA PHE A 134 -19.98 -8.29 -4.48
C PHE A 134 -19.75 -8.67 -5.97
N LYS A 135 -20.49 -9.67 -6.48
CA LYS A 135 -20.41 -10.05 -7.90
C LYS A 135 -20.91 -8.92 -8.81
N GLN A 136 -22.00 -8.26 -8.44
CA GLN A 136 -22.56 -7.13 -9.20
C GLN A 136 -21.57 -5.96 -9.25
N ASN A 137 -21.02 -5.55 -8.11
CA ASN A 137 -20.03 -4.48 -8.02
C ASN A 137 -18.77 -4.81 -8.87
N ARG A 138 -18.31 -6.05 -8.81
CA ARG A 138 -17.18 -6.50 -9.62
C ARG A 138 -17.48 -6.49 -11.12
N THR A 139 -18.69 -6.81 -11.52
CA THR A 139 -19.12 -6.74 -12.92
C THR A 139 -19.19 -5.28 -13.40
N ALA A 140 -19.71 -4.38 -12.57
CA ALA A 140 -19.72 -2.95 -12.85
C ALA A 140 -18.29 -2.39 -13.00
N ALA A 141 -17.40 -2.70 -12.05
CA ALA A 141 -16.00 -2.32 -12.10
C ALA A 141 -15.30 -2.83 -13.38
N LEU A 142 -15.64 -4.04 -13.83
CA LEU A 142 -15.10 -4.59 -15.08
C LEU A 142 -15.63 -3.84 -16.30
N ALA A 143 -16.89 -3.42 -16.30
CA ALA A 143 -17.48 -2.64 -17.38
C ALA A 143 -16.79 -1.25 -17.49
N GLU A 144 -16.61 -0.57 -16.36
CA GLU A 144 -15.86 0.70 -16.30
C GLU A 144 -14.42 0.55 -16.81
N TRP A 145 -13.73 -0.52 -16.37
CA TRP A 145 -12.38 -0.82 -16.83
C TRP A 145 -12.28 -0.99 -18.36
N ARG A 146 -13.27 -1.69 -18.95
CA ARG A 146 -13.34 -1.85 -20.41
C ARG A 146 -13.51 -0.52 -21.14
N GLN A 147 -14.31 0.40 -20.60
CA GLN A 147 -14.48 1.73 -21.16
C GLN A 147 -13.17 2.53 -21.12
N LEU A 148 -12.46 2.48 -19.98
CA LEU A 148 -11.15 3.15 -19.84
C LEU A 148 -10.08 2.60 -20.79
N CYS A 149 -10.13 1.30 -21.10
CA CYS A 149 -9.17 0.66 -21.99
C CYS A 149 -9.56 0.73 -23.48
N ALA A 150 -10.76 1.17 -23.81
CA ALA A 150 -11.26 1.28 -25.17
C ALA A 150 -10.93 2.65 -25.85
N CYS A 151 -10.25 3.53 -25.11
CA CYS A 151 -9.80 4.83 -25.61
C CYS A 151 -8.46 4.75 -26.33
#